data_a73398056b1da85b4736d84922ec818c
#
_entry.id   a73398056b1da85b4736d84922ec818c
#
_cell.length_a   1.000
_cell.length_b   1.000
_cell.length_c   1.000
_cell.angle_alpha   90.00
_cell.angle_beta   90.00
_cell.angle_gamma   90.00
#
_symmetry.space_group_name_H-M   'P 1'
#
loop_
_entity.id
_entity.type
_entity.pdbx_description
1 polymer ?
#
loop_
_entity_poly.entity_id
_entity_poly.type
_entity_poly.pdbx_seq_one_letter_code
_entity_poly.pdbx_strand_id
1 'polypeptide(L)'
;MKYRGICAGPDGLLYCAPWNASTVLVIDPWTRTLGFIKGVGETGEKYFGICAGPDGQLYCGPCSASTVLVIHPGTRTLSFIGSIRDEGQKYGGICTGAEGVLCCAPYDAASALLVRPFSEKLIWDRVATAGGQDFEMLMRAMMQ
;
A
#
# COMPACT_ATOMS: atom_id res chain seq x y z
N MET A 1 -16.97 8.85 2.54
CA MET A 1 -16.07 8.42 1.43
C MET A 1 -15.77 6.94 1.60
N LYS A 2 -15.95 6.12 0.55
CA LYS A 2 -15.74 4.66 0.65
C LYS A 2 -14.33 4.24 0.21
N TYR A 3 -13.85 4.80 -0.88
CA TYR A 3 -12.57 4.45 -1.50
C TYR A 3 -11.70 5.68 -1.66
N ARG A 4 -10.38 5.52 -1.61
CA ARG A 4 -9.44 6.62 -1.76
C ARG A 4 -8.17 6.17 -2.48
N GLY A 5 -8.20 6.32 -3.78
CA GLY A 5 -7.16 5.89 -4.70
C GLY A 5 -7.63 4.80 -5.65
N ILE A 6 -7.10 4.82 -6.85
CA ILE A 6 -7.40 3.87 -7.92
C ILE A 6 -6.12 3.62 -8.72
N CYS A 7 -5.89 2.37 -9.12
CA CYS A 7 -4.84 2.07 -10.08
C CYS A 7 -5.22 0.88 -10.97
N ALA A 8 -4.55 0.79 -12.11
CA ALA A 8 -4.70 -0.35 -13.02
C ALA A 8 -3.88 -1.54 -12.52
N GLY A 9 -4.48 -2.72 -12.55
CA GLY A 9 -3.77 -3.97 -12.38
C GLY A 9 -3.18 -4.49 -13.69
N PRO A 10 -2.29 -5.50 -13.62
CA PRO A 10 -1.69 -6.11 -14.80
C PRO A 10 -2.71 -6.91 -15.65
N ASP A 11 -3.86 -7.20 -15.08
CA ASP A 11 -4.99 -7.89 -15.73
C ASP A 11 -5.91 -6.94 -16.52
N GLY A 12 -5.62 -5.64 -16.55
CA GLY A 12 -6.44 -4.62 -17.21
C GLY A 12 -7.65 -4.16 -16.40
N LEU A 13 -7.84 -4.68 -15.19
CA LEU A 13 -8.89 -4.23 -14.27
C LEU A 13 -8.39 -3.06 -13.42
N LEU A 14 -9.31 -2.28 -12.90
CA LEU A 14 -9.00 -1.16 -12.01
C LEU A 14 -9.34 -1.52 -10.57
N TYR A 15 -8.48 -1.17 -9.64
CA TYR A 15 -8.58 -1.51 -8.23
C TYR A 15 -8.59 -0.25 -7.38
N CYS A 16 -9.52 -0.18 -6.42
CA CYS A 16 -9.67 0.99 -5.56
C CYS A 16 -9.34 0.66 -4.11
N ALA A 17 -8.50 1.49 -3.51
CA ALA A 17 -8.09 1.35 -2.12
C ALA A 17 -9.26 1.63 -1.16
N PRO A 18 -9.55 0.71 -0.22
CA PRO A 18 -10.65 0.85 0.71
C PRO A 18 -10.32 1.86 1.82
N TRP A 19 -11.03 2.98 1.85
CA TRP A 19 -10.94 3.97 2.93
C TRP A 19 -11.86 3.58 4.08
N ASN A 20 -13.17 3.71 3.88
CA ASN A 20 -14.18 3.26 4.84
C ASN A 20 -14.89 1.97 4.40
N ALA A 21 -14.67 1.53 3.18
CA ALA A 21 -15.25 0.28 2.68
C ALA A 21 -14.59 -0.94 3.31
N SER A 22 -15.35 -2.01 3.51
CA SER A 22 -14.85 -3.31 3.98
C SER A 22 -14.34 -4.21 2.87
N THR A 23 -14.37 -3.72 1.63
CA THR A 23 -13.95 -4.47 0.44
C THR A 23 -13.03 -3.63 -0.43
N VAL A 24 -12.16 -4.28 -1.19
CA VAL A 24 -11.51 -3.67 -2.36
C VAL A 24 -12.53 -3.65 -3.49
N LEU A 25 -12.68 -2.52 -4.16
CA LEU A 25 -13.51 -2.40 -5.35
C LEU A 25 -12.68 -2.74 -6.58
N VAL A 26 -13.22 -3.60 -7.43
CA VAL A 26 -12.63 -3.97 -8.72
C VAL A 26 -13.58 -3.52 -9.82
N ILE A 27 -13.05 -2.79 -10.79
CA ILE A 27 -13.83 -2.27 -11.92
C ILE A 27 -13.33 -2.92 -13.20
N ASP A 28 -14.23 -3.55 -13.94
CA ASP A 28 -13.95 -4.01 -15.30
C ASP A 28 -14.46 -2.93 -16.29
N PRO A 29 -13.56 -2.17 -16.91
CA PRO A 29 -13.98 -1.09 -17.81
C PRO A 29 -14.56 -1.61 -19.14
N TRP A 30 -14.25 -2.86 -19.53
CA TRP A 30 -14.71 -3.45 -20.79
C TRP A 30 -16.16 -3.94 -20.69
N THR A 31 -16.46 -4.66 -19.61
CA THR A 31 -17.81 -5.18 -19.35
C THR A 31 -18.68 -4.18 -18.59
N ARG A 32 -18.09 -3.11 -18.08
CA ARG A 32 -18.73 -2.10 -17.22
C ARG A 32 -19.37 -2.72 -15.98
N THR A 33 -18.66 -3.67 -15.38
CA THR A 33 -19.11 -4.36 -14.16
C THR A 33 -18.21 -4.05 -12.97
N LEU A 34 -18.77 -4.21 -11.79
CA LEU A 34 -18.06 -4.03 -10.52
C LEU A 34 -17.91 -5.38 -9.83
N GLY A 35 -16.76 -5.59 -9.22
CA GLY A 35 -16.49 -6.70 -8.33
C GLY A 35 -15.95 -6.21 -6.99
N PHE A 36 -15.96 -7.10 -6.00
CA PHE A 36 -15.51 -6.77 -4.65
C PHE A 36 -14.66 -7.90 -4.09
N ILE A 37 -13.53 -7.54 -3.47
CA ILE A 37 -12.71 -8.49 -2.73
C ILE A 37 -12.93 -8.21 -1.24
N LYS A 38 -13.45 -9.21 -0.52
CA LYS A 38 -13.77 -9.12 0.89
C LYS A 38 -12.54 -9.36 1.77
N GLY A 39 -12.64 -8.96 3.04
CA GLY A 39 -11.62 -9.29 4.05
C GLY A 39 -10.75 -8.12 4.49
N VAL A 40 -11.09 -6.90 4.13
CA VAL A 40 -10.32 -5.71 4.54
C VAL A 40 -10.59 -5.30 5.99
N GLY A 41 -11.75 -5.61 6.52
CA GLY A 41 -12.19 -5.19 7.87
C GLY A 41 -13.11 -3.97 7.85
N GLU A 42 -13.73 -3.71 8.99
CA GLU A 42 -14.81 -2.73 9.14
C GLU A 42 -14.37 -1.38 9.68
N THR A 43 -13.09 -1.23 10.08
CA THR A 43 -12.59 0.04 10.61
C THR A 43 -12.56 1.12 9.52
N GLY A 44 -12.70 2.38 9.92
CA GLY A 44 -12.68 3.51 8.99
C GLY A 44 -11.26 3.98 8.67
N GLU A 45 -11.15 4.80 7.63
CA GLU A 45 -9.93 5.51 7.25
C GLU A 45 -8.70 4.62 7.06
N LYS A 46 -8.90 3.37 6.58
CA LYS A 46 -7.89 2.32 6.58
C LYS A 46 -6.69 2.60 5.67
N TYR A 47 -6.96 2.78 4.39
CA TYR A 47 -5.91 2.88 3.37
C TYR A 47 -6.08 4.13 2.52
N PHE A 48 -4.98 4.78 2.24
CA PHE A 48 -4.91 5.95 1.38
C PHE A 48 -3.92 5.71 0.25
N GLY A 49 -4.42 5.66 -0.97
CA GLY A 49 -3.59 5.43 -2.14
C GLY A 49 -3.35 3.96 -2.42
N ILE A 50 -3.05 3.69 -3.66
CA ILE A 50 -2.76 2.36 -4.19
C ILE A 50 -1.78 2.50 -5.36
N CYS A 51 -0.84 1.58 -5.47
CA CYS A 51 0.06 1.53 -6.62
C CYS A 51 0.40 0.10 -6.99
N ALA A 52 0.84 -0.10 -8.24
CA ALA A 52 1.33 -1.38 -8.70
C ALA A 52 2.79 -1.56 -8.29
N GLY A 53 3.11 -2.70 -7.69
CA GLY A 53 4.47 -3.12 -7.42
C GLY A 53 5.12 -3.80 -8.62
N PRO A 54 6.44 -3.94 -8.61
CA PRO A 54 7.17 -4.60 -9.71
C PRO A 54 6.92 -6.10 -9.80
N ASP A 55 6.32 -6.69 -8.76
CA ASP A 55 5.93 -8.10 -8.67
C ASP A 55 4.54 -8.41 -9.26
N GLY A 56 3.86 -7.41 -9.81
CA GLY A 56 2.50 -7.55 -10.34
C GLY A 56 1.40 -7.50 -9.27
N GLN A 57 1.74 -7.33 -8.01
CA GLN A 57 0.78 -7.11 -6.95
C GLN A 57 0.46 -5.62 -6.78
N LEU A 58 -0.65 -5.30 -6.13
CA LEU A 58 -1.04 -3.94 -5.83
C LEU A 58 -0.92 -3.67 -4.33
N TYR A 59 -0.45 -2.50 -3.98
CA TYR A 59 -0.14 -2.13 -2.59
C TYR A 59 -0.89 -0.88 -2.20
N CYS A 60 -1.56 -0.93 -1.04
CA CYS A 60 -2.29 0.22 -0.49
C CYS A 60 -1.56 0.75 0.75
N GLY A 61 -1.33 2.06 0.75
CA GLY A 61 -0.67 2.75 1.86
C GLY A 61 -1.54 2.80 3.11
N PRO A 62 -1.00 2.43 4.28
CA PRO A 62 -1.76 2.43 5.51
C PRO A 62 -1.98 3.86 6.02
N CYS A 63 -3.23 4.26 6.18
CA CYS A 63 -3.58 5.51 6.86
C CYS A 63 -3.81 5.23 8.34
N SER A 64 -4.99 4.80 8.72
CA SER A 64 -5.25 4.33 10.09
C SER A 64 -4.98 2.85 10.29
N ALA A 65 -4.83 2.07 9.21
CA ALA A 65 -4.53 0.65 9.30
C ALA A 65 -3.14 0.40 9.88
N SER A 66 -2.99 -0.73 10.58
CA SER A 66 -1.72 -1.18 11.16
C SER A 66 -0.87 -2.02 10.20
N THR A 67 -1.34 -2.21 8.97
CA THR A 67 -0.69 -3.04 7.96
C THR A 67 -0.75 -2.36 6.59
N VAL A 68 0.18 -2.71 5.69
CA VAL A 68 0.03 -2.47 4.26
C VAL A 68 -0.91 -3.54 3.71
N LEU A 69 -1.86 -3.15 2.90
CA LEU A 69 -2.72 -4.09 2.17
C LEU A 69 -2.05 -4.47 0.85
N VAL A 70 -1.95 -5.76 0.58
CA VAL A 70 -1.51 -6.30 -0.70
C VAL A 70 -2.67 -6.98 -1.39
N ILE A 71 -2.94 -6.57 -2.62
CA ILE A 71 -3.97 -7.15 -3.47
C ILE A 71 -3.27 -8.04 -4.50
N HIS A 72 -3.71 -9.28 -4.60
CA HIS A 72 -3.24 -10.26 -5.58
C HIS A 72 -4.25 -10.38 -6.73
N PRO A 73 -4.03 -9.70 -7.87
CA PRO A 73 -5.04 -9.66 -8.94
C PRO A 73 -5.33 -11.03 -9.54
N GLY A 74 -4.31 -11.85 -9.71
CA GLY A 74 -4.46 -13.17 -10.34
C GLY A 74 -5.36 -14.13 -9.59
N THR A 75 -5.32 -14.10 -8.27
CA THR A 75 -6.11 -14.98 -7.39
C THR A 75 -7.32 -14.28 -6.76
N ARG A 76 -7.44 -12.97 -6.91
CA ARG A 76 -8.47 -12.16 -6.23
C ARG A 76 -8.42 -12.32 -4.71
N THR A 77 -7.22 -12.39 -4.15
CA THR A 77 -6.99 -12.53 -2.70
C THR A 77 -6.25 -11.32 -2.14
N LEU A 78 -6.29 -11.19 -0.82
CA LEU A 78 -5.62 -10.14 -0.07
C LEU A 78 -4.57 -10.74 0.85
N SER A 79 -3.50 -10.00 1.09
CA SER A 79 -2.59 -10.26 2.21
C SER A 79 -2.25 -8.94 2.90
N PHE A 80 -1.75 -9.04 4.13
CA PHE A 80 -1.47 -7.90 4.97
C PHE A 80 -0.03 -8.00 5.47
N ILE A 81 0.66 -6.89 5.43
CA ILE A 81 2.09 -6.88 5.68
C ILE A 81 2.42 -5.93 6.82
N GLY A 82 3.21 -6.44 7.75
CA GLY A 82 3.79 -5.67 8.83
C GLY A 82 2.87 -5.44 10.01
N SER A 83 3.42 -4.72 10.98
CA SER A 83 2.72 -4.22 12.14
C SER A 83 3.19 -2.79 12.36
N ILE A 84 2.38 -1.83 11.94
CA ILE A 84 2.69 -0.41 12.05
C ILE A 84 2.00 0.10 13.31
N ARG A 85 2.62 1.05 13.99
CA ARG A 85 2.01 1.70 15.13
C ARG A 85 0.62 2.22 14.80
N ASP A 86 -0.33 1.89 15.64
CA ASP A 86 -1.75 2.15 15.42
C ASP A 86 -2.17 3.51 15.97
N GLU A 87 -1.44 4.55 15.60
CA GLU A 87 -1.73 5.91 16.06
C GLU A 87 -1.97 6.84 14.87
N GLY A 88 -3.21 7.30 14.75
CA GLY A 88 -3.60 8.37 13.83
C GLY A 88 -3.55 8.01 12.35
N GLN A 89 -3.66 9.02 11.53
CA GLN A 89 -3.58 8.94 10.06
C GLN A 89 -2.12 9.00 9.62
N LYS A 90 -1.46 7.88 9.55
CA LYS A 90 0.00 7.79 9.42
C LYS A 90 0.52 8.23 8.05
N TYR A 91 -0.03 7.68 6.97
CA TYR A 91 0.47 7.91 5.63
C TYR A 91 -0.64 8.36 4.69
N GLY A 92 -0.29 9.22 3.75
CA GLY A 92 -1.21 9.90 2.85
C GLY A 92 -1.03 9.54 1.38
N GLY A 93 -0.49 8.38 1.07
CA GLY A 93 -0.30 7.94 -0.31
C GLY A 93 0.83 6.93 -0.41
N ILE A 94 0.94 6.29 -1.56
CA ILE A 94 1.97 5.31 -1.88
C ILE A 94 2.32 5.40 -3.36
N CYS A 95 3.59 5.24 -3.69
CA CYS A 95 4.04 5.11 -5.07
C CYS A 95 5.22 4.15 -5.17
N THR A 96 5.45 3.65 -6.38
CA THR A 96 6.63 2.84 -6.69
C THR A 96 7.81 3.77 -6.99
N GLY A 97 8.86 3.66 -6.21
CA GLY A 97 10.10 4.39 -6.40
C GLY A 97 11.11 3.63 -7.26
N ALA A 98 12.35 4.11 -7.26
CA ALA A 98 13.46 3.47 -7.94
C ALA A 98 13.70 2.05 -7.43
N GLU A 99 14.13 1.16 -8.32
CA GLU A 99 14.45 -0.23 -8.02
C GLU A 99 13.28 -1.04 -7.42
N GLY A 100 12.05 -0.60 -7.65
CA GLY A 100 10.86 -1.28 -7.21
C GLY A 100 10.54 -1.15 -5.72
N VAL A 101 11.20 -0.26 -5.02
CA VAL A 101 10.87 0.07 -3.63
C VAL A 101 9.63 0.96 -3.61
N LEU A 102 8.64 0.60 -2.81
CA LEU A 102 7.43 1.40 -2.63
C LEU A 102 7.63 2.37 -1.47
N CYS A 103 7.15 3.58 -1.66
CA CYS A 103 7.27 4.64 -0.65
C CYS A 103 5.91 5.21 -0.30
N CYS A 104 5.63 5.35 0.99
CA CYS A 104 4.44 6.02 1.49
C CYS A 104 4.81 7.38 2.06
N ALA A 105 4.11 8.42 1.62
CA ALA A 105 4.31 9.77 2.13
C ALA A 105 3.74 9.91 3.55
N PRO A 106 4.47 10.53 4.48
CA PRO A 106 3.94 10.76 5.82
C PRO A 106 2.78 11.75 5.80
N TYR A 107 1.75 11.47 6.56
CA TYR A 107 0.66 12.41 6.88
C TYR A 107 0.88 12.91 8.32
N ASP A 108 0.52 12.11 9.32
CA ASP A 108 0.85 12.41 10.73
C ASP A 108 2.12 11.69 11.20
N ALA A 109 2.64 10.74 10.42
CA ALA A 109 3.87 10.04 10.77
C ALA A 109 5.09 10.96 10.68
N ALA A 110 6.08 10.72 11.55
CA ALA A 110 7.32 11.48 11.58
C ALA A 110 8.28 11.12 10.44
N SER A 111 8.02 10.05 9.70
CA SER A 111 8.93 9.53 8.67
C SER A 111 8.16 8.84 7.56
N ALA A 112 8.77 8.78 6.36
CA ALA A 112 8.24 7.99 5.26
C ALA A 112 8.30 6.49 5.57
N LEU A 113 7.42 5.72 4.93
CA LEU A 113 7.40 4.27 4.99
C LEU A 113 7.95 3.71 3.68
N LEU A 114 8.89 2.78 3.78
CA LEU A 114 9.41 2.04 2.63
C LEU A 114 8.91 0.59 2.69
N VAL A 115 8.48 0.07 1.55
CA VAL A 115 8.01 -1.30 1.39
C VAL A 115 8.79 -1.96 0.26
N ARG A 116 9.38 -3.14 0.53
CA ARG A 116 10.13 -3.90 -0.46
C ARG A 116 9.35 -5.14 -0.89
N PRO A 117 8.82 -5.18 -2.13
CA PRO A 117 7.89 -6.24 -2.55
C PRO A 117 8.48 -7.64 -2.64
N PHE A 118 9.79 -7.76 -2.88
CA PHE A 118 10.44 -9.03 -3.18
C PHE A 118 11.04 -9.75 -1.96
N SER A 119 10.94 -9.19 -0.77
CA SER A 119 11.40 -9.87 0.43
C SER A 119 10.23 -10.52 1.15
N GLU A 120 10.34 -11.81 1.45
CA GLU A 120 9.39 -12.50 2.33
C GLU A 120 9.36 -11.88 3.74
N LYS A 121 10.39 -11.12 4.06
CA LYS A 121 10.47 -10.26 5.24
C LYS A 121 10.35 -8.82 4.81
N LEU A 122 9.22 -8.22 5.10
CA LEU A 122 9.08 -6.79 4.97
C LEU A 122 9.89 -6.12 6.05
N ILE A 123 10.92 -5.46 5.60
CA ILE A 123 11.73 -4.64 6.47
C ILE A 123 11.04 -3.28 6.54
N TRP A 124 10.43 -3.04 7.69
CA TRP A 124 9.90 -1.77 8.06
C TRP A 124 11.03 -0.90 8.56
N ASP A 125 11.49 -0.02 7.73
CA ASP A 125 12.39 1.00 8.22
C ASP A 125 11.74 2.36 8.06
N ARG A 126 11.49 2.99 9.18
CA ARG A 126 11.11 4.39 9.25
C ARG A 126 12.33 5.22 8.91
N VAL A 127 12.26 5.88 7.77
CA VAL A 127 13.29 6.84 7.42
C VAL A 127 12.96 8.16 8.11
N ALA A 128 13.84 8.61 8.99
CA ALA A 128 13.72 9.91 9.61
C ALA A 128 13.73 11.01 8.53
N THR A 129 12.78 11.94 8.60
CA THR A 129 12.62 13.01 7.60
C THR A 129 13.72 14.08 7.65
N ALA A 130 14.63 14.01 8.60
CA ALA A 130 15.58 15.08 8.89
C ALA A 130 17.05 14.66 8.74
N GLY A 131 17.45 14.05 7.63
CA GLY A 131 18.87 13.83 7.38
C GLY A 131 19.09 12.72 6.37
N GLY A 132 19.63 13.07 5.21
CA GLY A 132 19.88 12.16 4.11
C GLY A 132 20.80 10.97 4.41
N GLN A 133 21.53 10.98 5.53
CA GLN A 133 22.43 9.89 5.91
C GLN A 133 21.70 8.63 6.37
N ASP A 134 20.61 8.79 7.12
CA ASP A 134 19.83 7.65 7.60
C ASP A 134 19.08 6.96 6.44
N PHE A 135 18.64 7.76 5.47
CA PHE A 135 18.02 7.27 4.25
C PHE A 135 18.98 6.40 3.43
N GLU A 136 20.21 6.86 3.21
CA GLU A 136 21.20 6.09 2.44
C GLU A 136 21.62 4.79 3.12
N MET A 137 21.78 4.80 4.45
CA MET A 137 22.09 3.60 5.21
C MET A 137 20.99 2.56 5.13
N LEU A 138 19.75 2.99 5.25
CA LEU A 138 18.58 2.12 5.13
C LEU A 138 18.41 1.56 3.73
N MET A 139 18.58 2.38 2.69
CA MET A 139 18.54 1.93 1.31
C MET A 139 19.62 0.91 1.00
N ARG A 140 20.85 1.09 1.52
CA ARG A 140 21.93 0.12 1.38
C ARG A 140 21.62 -1.21 2.08
N ALA A 141 21.06 -1.16 3.28
CA ALA A 141 20.65 -2.36 4.02
C ALA A 141 19.52 -3.12 3.32
N MET A 142 18.61 -2.40 2.68
CA MET A 142 17.49 -2.98 1.93
C MET A 142 17.90 -3.56 0.58
N MET A 143 19.02 -3.11 0.01
CA MET A 143 19.52 -3.54 -1.31
C MET A 143 20.48 -4.72 -1.24
N GLN A 144 20.94 -5.11 -0.05
CA GLN A 144 21.74 -6.30 0.21
C GLN A 144 20.85 -7.51 0.50
#